data_33553fc6886f86e9e912872cd83b596b
#
_entry.id   33553fc6886f86e9e912872cd83b596b
#
_cell.length_a   1.000
_cell.length_b   1.000
_cell.length_c   1.000
_cell.angle_alpha   90.00
_cell.angle_beta   90.00
_cell.angle_gamma   90.00
#
_symmetry.space_group_name_H-M   'P 1'
#
loop_
_entity.id
_entity.type
_entity.pdbx_description
1 polymer ?
#
loop_
_entity_poly.entity_id
_entity_poly.type
_entity_poly.pdbx_seq_one_letter_code
_entity_poly.pdbx_strand_id
1 'polypeptide(L)'
;DFPPEDNELSFRMWQTAQDFLGAHGMPRYEISNYAAEKYECRHNQNVWHGETYLGLGPGACSFDGAVRRTEVPSLARWLKGDAAEQDIIEERKRLSEIFIMGLRTVRGWKKSEFSQFSVLSWREMWSKIIEKQISDGMLKESPECISPTEKGLAFWNDLAEAYF
;
A
#
# COMPACT_ATOMS: atom_id res chain seq x y z
N ASP A 1 -5.15 -31.01 4.05
CA ASP A 1 -6.17 -30.26 3.30
C ASP A 1 -6.69 -29.16 4.21
N PHE A 2 -6.45 -27.91 3.88
CA PHE A 2 -7.08 -26.78 4.56
C PHE A 2 -8.54 -26.67 4.08
N PRO A 3 -9.49 -26.36 4.97
CA PRO A 3 -10.86 -26.13 4.54
C PRO A 3 -10.92 -24.97 3.53
N PRO A 4 -11.92 -24.97 2.63
CA PRO A 4 -12.12 -23.85 1.71
C PRO A 4 -12.23 -22.54 2.51
N GLU A 5 -11.69 -21.46 1.92
CA GLU A 5 -11.62 -20.17 2.57
C GLU A 5 -13.02 -19.65 2.91
N ASP A 6 -13.31 -19.51 4.21
CA ASP A 6 -14.52 -18.87 4.70
C ASP A 6 -14.27 -17.37 4.86
N ASN A 7 -14.68 -16.60 3.87
CA ASN A 7 -14.50 -15.16 3.84
C ASN A 7 -15.17 -14.45 5.03
N GLU A 8 -16.30 -14.96 5.52
CA GLU A 8 -16.98 -14.38 6.68
C GLU A 8 -16.18 -14.63 7.97
N LEU A 9 -15.67 -15.84 8.15
CA LEU A 9 -14.82 -16.19 9.29
C LEU A 9 -13.52 -15.40 9.26
N SER A 10 -12.86 -15.29 8.11
CA SER A 10 -11.63 -14.52 7.93
C SER A 10 -11.84 -13.05 8.27
N PHE A 11 -12.94 -12.46 7.84
CA PHE A 11 -13.29 -11.07 8.15
C PHE A 11 -13.54 -10.86 9.66
N ARG A 12 -14.28 -11.78 10.30
CA ARG A 12 -14.53 -11.75 11.75
C ARG A 12 -13.24 -11.88 12.56
N MET A 13 -12.33 -12.78 12.15
CA MET A 13 -11.01 -12.91 12.78
C MET A 13 -10.21 -11.63 12.65
N TRP A 14 -10.21 -11.00 11.49
CA TRP A 14 -9.55 -9.72 11.25
C TRP A 14 -10.12 -8.60 12.13
N GLN A 15 -11.45 -8.49 12.23
CA GLN A 15 -12.09 -7.53 13.14
C GLN A 15 -11.75 -7.80 14.61
N THR A 16 -11.80 -9.06 15.03
CA THR A 16 -11.46 -9.45 16.41
C THR A 16 -10.01 -9.09 16.76
N ALA A 17 -9.07 -9.30 15.83
CA ALA A 17 -7.67 -8.93 16.01
C ALA A 17 -7.52 -7.41 16.14
N GLN A 18 -8.24 -6.64 15.32
CA GLN A 18 -8.22 -5.18 15.37
C GLN A 18 -8.72 -4.66 16.72
N ASP A 19 -9.85 -5.16 17.19
CA ASP A 19 -10.45 -4.71 18.45
C ASP A 19 -9.57 -5.09 19.64
N PHE A 20 -9.07 -6.33 19.65
CA PHE A 20 -8.21 -6.81 20.74
C PHE A 20 -6.89 -6.03 20.80
N LEU A 21 -6.18 -5.89 19.69
CA LEU A 21 -4.89 -5.20 19.64
C LEU A 21 -5.06 -3.71 19.92
N GLY A 22 -6.10 -3.08 19.38
CA GLY A 22 -6.43 -1.68 19.64
C GLY A 22 -6.68 -1.41 21.13
N ALA A 23 -7.45 -2.29 21.81
CA ALA A 23 -7.71 -2.21 23.24
C ALA A 23 -6.43 -2.38 24.11
N HIS A 24 -5.38 -3.00 23.55
CA HIS A 24 -4.10 -3.20 24.20
C HIS A 24 -3.02 -2.17 23.77
N GLY A 25 -3.41 -1.05 23.19
CA GLY A 25 -2.51 0.04 22.81
C GLY A 25 -1.69 -0.22 21.55
N MET A 26 -2.11 -1.17 20.74
CA MET A 26 -1.51 -1.50 19.43
C MET A 26 -2.55 -1.31 18.32
N PRO A 27 -2.93 -0.06 17.98
CA PRO A 27 -3.87 0.18 16.91
C PRO A 27 -3.31 -0.25 15.55
N ARG A 28 -4.20 -0.54 14.62
CA ARG A 28 -3.82 -0.77 13.23
C ARG A 28 -3.25 0.51 12.62
N TYR A 29 -2.12 0.44 11.95
CA TYR A 29 -1.53 1.57 11.24
C TYR A 29 -1.53 1.40 9.71
N GLU A 30 -1.67 0.16 9.22
CA GLU A 30 -1.88 -0.20 7.81
C GLU A 30 -2.70 -1.49 7.72
N ILE A 31 -3.05 -1.95 6.52
CA ILE A 31 -4.00 -3.06 6.29
C ILE A 31 -3.69 -4.30 7.14
N SER A 32 -2.43 -4.70 7.23
CA SER A 32 -2.01 -6.00 7.79
C SER A 32 -1.28 -5.90 9.12
N ASN A 33 -0.89 -4.68 9.56
CA ASN A 33 0.00 -4.53 10.71
C ASN A 33 -0.55 -3.59 11.78
N TYR A 34 -0.21 -3.92 13.02
CA TYR A 34 -0.58 -3.22 14.25
C TYR A 34 0.69 -2.86 15.01
N ALA A 35 0.71 -1.75 15.70
CA ALA A 35 1.84 -1.34 16.53
C ALA A 35 1.39 -0.33 17.58
N ALA A 36 2.13 -0.27 18.69
CA ALA A 36 2.05 0.87 19.60
C ALA A 36 2.56 2.13 18.90
N GLU A 37 2.13 3.30 19.35
CA GLU A 37 2.55 4.59 18.81
C GLU A 37 4.09 4.69 18.74
N LYS A 38 4.64 5.07 17.58
CA LYS A 38 6.08 5.18 17.26
C LYS A 38 6.83 3.85 17.09
N TYR A 39 6.12 2.72 17.14
CA TYR A 39 6.71 1.39 16.91
C TYR A 39 6.26 0.77 15.58
N GLU A 40 5.61 1.54 14.71
CA GLU A 40 5.27 1.11 13.36
C GLU A 40 6.53 0.74 12.57
N CYS A 41 6.44 -0.28 11.74
CA CYS A 41 7.55 -0.71 10.89
C CYS A 41 7.94 0.41 9.91
N ARG A 42 9.06 1.08 10.17
CA ARG A 42 9.56 2.19 9.33
C ARG A 42 9.82 1.76 7.90
N HIS A 43 10.33 0.55 7.70
CA HIS A 43 10.55 0.01 6.36
C HIS A 43 9.23 -0.06 5.58
N ASN A 44 8.19 -0.66 6.18
CA ASN A 44 6.88 -0.75 5.53
C ASN A 44 6.30 0.64 5.24
N GLN A 45 6.35 1.55 6.21
CA GLN A 45 5.88 2.93 6.04
C GLN A 45 6.60 3.62 4.87
N ASN A 46 7.90 3.49 4.75
CA ASN A 46 8.69 4.08 3.67
C ASN A 46 8.27 3.51 2.30
N VAL A 47 8.15 2.18 2.20
CA VAL A 47 7.71 1.52 0.96
C VAL A 47 6.29 1.97 0.57
N TRP A 48 5.36 2.01 1.54
CA TRP A 48 3.99 2.45 1.28
C TRP A 48 3.89 3.93 0.86
N HIS A 49 4.87 4.76 1.24
CA HIS A 49 4.93 6.16 0.85
C HIS A 49 5.91 6.45 -0.29
N GLY A 50 6.19 5.44 -1.13
CA GLY A 50 6.88 5.63 -2.41
C GLY A 50 8.40 5.80 -2.32
N GLU A 51 9.01 5.53 -1.17
CA GLU A 51 10.46 5.54 -1.00
C GLU A 51 11.12 4.43 -1.82
N THR A 52 12.37 4.68 -2.20
CA THR A 52 13.21 3.66 -2.84
C THR A 52 13.61 2.57 -1.84
N TYR A 53 13.80 1.35 -2.33
CA TYR A 53 14.23 0.24 -1.49
C TYR A 53 15.12 -0.74 -2.24
N LEU A 54 15.99 -1.42 -1.52
CA LEU A 54 16.89 -2.44 -2.02
C LEU A 54 16.51 -3.81 -1.45
N GLY A 55 16.14 -4.72 -2.34
CA GLY A 55 15.92 -6.12 -2.02
C GLY A 55 17.20 -6.93 -2.16
N LEU A 56 17.46 -7.85 -1.23
CA LEU A 56 18.64 -8.68 -1.19
C LEU A 56 18.26 -10.17 -1.21
N GLY A 57 18.82 -10.90 -2.16
CA GLY A 57 18.65 -12.35 -2.28
C GLY A 57 17.70 -12.77 -3.42
N PRO A 58 17.52 -14.09 -3.62
CA PRO A 58 16.69 -14.64 -4.68
C PRO A 58 15.22 -14.24 -4.49
N GLY A 59 14.57 -13.80 -5.57
CA GLY A 59 13.18 -13.31 -5.56
C GLY A 59 12.98 -11.94 -4.93
N ALA A 60 14.04 -11.30 -4.42
CA ALA A 60 13.92 -9.98 -3.82
C ALA A 60 13.66 -8.90 -4.87
N CYS A 61 12.82 -7.94 -4.51
CA CYS A 61 12.50 -6.80 -5.36
C CYS A 61 13.19 -5.54 -4.84
N SER A 62 13.73 -4.75 -5.77
CA SER A 62 14.28 -3.41 -5.52
C SER A 62 13.51 -2.38 -6.35
N PHE A 63 13.46 -1.15 -5.87
CA PHE A 63 12.87 -0.02 -6.59
C PHE A 63 13.72 1.22 -6.39
N ASP A 64 14.14 1.85 -7.49
CA ASP A 64 15.01 3.04 -7.48
C ASP A 64 14.26 4.36 -7.74
N GLY A 65 12.94 4.29 -7.84
CA GLY A 65 12.08 5.44 -8.16
C GLY A 65 11.54 5.43 -9.60
N ALA A 66 12.11 4.65 -10.50
CA ALA A 66 11.71 4.52 -11.90
C ALA A 66 11.68 3.07 -12.38
N VAL A 67 12.64 2.26 -11.93
CA VAL A 67 12.81 0.87 -12.33
C VAL A 67 12.55 -0.05 -11.15
N ARG A 68 11.69 -1.03 -11.35
CA ARG A 68 11.54 -2.17 -10.44
C ARG A 68 12.41 -3.31 -10.95
N ARG A 69 13.30 -3.80 -10.10
CA ARG A 69 14.18 -4.92 -10.39
C ARG A 69 13.83 -6.10 -9.48
N THR A 70 13.52 -7.25 -10.07
CA THR A 70 13.20 -8.47 -9.32
C THR A 70 14.28 -9.53 -9.61
N GLU A 71 14.96 -9.95 -8.55
CA GLU A 71 15.96 -11.02 -8.64
C GLU A 71 15.29 -12.36 -8.98
N VAL A 72 16.03 -13.25 -9.65
CA VAL A 72 15.49 -14.59 -9.97
C VAL A 72 15.15 -15.35 -8.69
N PRO A 73 13.96 -15.97 -8.59
CA PRO A 73 13.51 -16.61 -7.34
C PRO A 73 14.25 -17.91 -7.02
N SER A 74 14.89 -18.55 -8.01
CA SER A 74 15.66 -19.76 -7.80
C SER A 74 17.03 -19.44 -7.19
N LEU A 75 17.31 -19.95 -5.99
CA LEU A 75 18.60 -19.78 -5.32
C LEU A 75 19.77 -20.25 -6.22
N ALA A 76 19.63 -21.39 -6.88
CA ALA A 76 20.68 -21.94 -7.75
C ALA A 76 20.97 -21.05 -8.96
N ARG A 77 19.95 -20.45 -9.56
CA ARG A 77 20.09 -19.52 -10.68
C ARG A 77 20.64 -18.18 -10.21
N TRP A 78 20.16 -17.68 -9.06
CA TRP A 78 20.66 -16.44 -8.46
C TRP A 78 22.16 -16.53 -8.12
N LEU A 79 22.60 -17.64 -7.52
CA LEU A 79 24.02 -17.89 -7.23
C LEU A 79 24.90 -18.01 -8.51
N LYS A 80 24.32 -18.38 -9.64
CA LYS A 80 24.99 -18.38 -10.95
C LYS A 80 25.10 -16.99 -11.58
N GLY A 81 24.42 -15.97 -11.00
CA GLY A 81 24.38 -14.62 -11.53
C GLY A 81 23.42 -14.44 -12.71
N ASP A 82 22.38 -15.28 -12.80
CA ASP A 82 21.33 -15.08 -13.81
C ASP A 82 20.72 -13.68 -13.66
N ALA A 83 20.41 -13.03 -14.79
CA ALA A 83 19.94 -11.67 -14.81
C ALA A 83 18.58 -11.52 -14.10
N ALA A 84 18.46 -10.43 -13.31
CA ALA A 84 17.20 -10.00 -12.74
C ALA A 84 16.25 -9.47 -13.82
N GLU A 85 14.96 -9.61 -13.60
CA GLU A 85 13.93 -8.95 -14.39
C GLU A 85 13.88 -7.47 -14.06
N GLN A 86 13.69 -6.61 -15.08
CA GLN A 86 13.54 -5.17 -14.91
C GLN A 86 12.22 -4.72 -15.52
N ASP A 87 11.44 -3.95 -14.76
CA ASP A 87 10.21 -3.30 -15.19
C ASP A 87 10.42 -1.77 -15.10
N ILE A 88 10.48 -1.11 -16.26
CA ILE A 88 10.54 0.36 -16.36
C ILE A 88 9.09 0.86 -16.26
N ILE A 89 8.76 1.45 -15.13
CA ILE A 89 7.38 1.84 -14.83
C ILE A 89 7.09 3.20 -15.48
N GLU A 90 6.06 3.25 -16.33
CA GLU A 90 5.56 4.50 -16.90
C GLU A 90 5.17 5.48 -15.78
N GLU A 91 5.46 6.78 -15.97
CA GLU A 91 5.27 7.80 -14.94
C GLU A 91 3.84 7.83 -14.36
N ARG A 92 2.82 7.77 -15.21
CA ARG A 92 1.43 7.78 -14.75
C ARG A 92 1.09 6.55 -13.93
N LYS A 93 1.53 5.37 -14.37
CA LYS A 93 1.36 4.11 -13.63
C LYS A 93 2.08 4.18 -12.30
N ARG A 94 3.30 4.70 -12.28
CA ARG A 94 4.09 4.90 -11.07
C ARG A 94 3.37 5.80 -10.06
N LEU A 95 2.80 6.92 -10.53
CA LEU A 95 2.05 7.83 -9.66
C LEU A 95 0.78 7.17 -9.10
N SER A 96 0.07 6.36 -9.90
CA SER A 96 -1.06 5.55 -9.43
C SER A 96 -0.61 4.56 -8.35
N GLU A 97 0.47 3.80 -8.60
CA GLU A 97 1.02 2.85 -7.62
C GLU A 97 1.40 3.55 -6.31
N ILE A 98 2.14 4.66 -6.36
CA ILE A 98 2.52 5.43 -5.17
C ILE A 98 1.26 5.90 -4.42
N PHE A 99 0.29 6.45 -5.13
CA PHE A 99 -0.93 6.97 -4.50
C PHE A 99 -1.70 5.87 -3.78
N ILE A 100 -1.99 4.75 -4.45
CA ILE A 100 -2.75 3.65 -3.84
C ILE A 100 -1.98 2.95 -2.73
N MET A 101 -0.65 2.86 -2.81
CA MET A 101 0.16 2.25 -1.75
C MET A 101 0.13 3.08 -0.47
N GLY A 102 0.15 4.41 -0.53
CA GLY A 102 -0.06 5.25 0.65
C GLY A 102 -1.44 5.11 1.26
N LEU A 103 -2.47 4.84 0.45
CA LEU A 103 -3.82 4.52 0.92
C LEU A 103 -3.94 3.14 1.59
N ARG A 104 -2.88 2.31 1.64
CA ARG A 104 -2.82 1.14 2.53
C ARG A 104 -2.71 1.54 3.99
N THR A 105 -2.20 2.72 4.28
CA THR A 105 -2.01 3.21 5.65
C THR A 105 -3.27 3.92 6.15
N VAL A 106 -3.57 3.78 7.43
CA VAL A 106 -4.71 4.45 8.09
C VAL A 106 -4.63 5.98 7.94
N ARG A 107 -3.41 6.53 7.94
CA ARG A 107 -3.20 7.97 7.77
C ARG A 107 -3.37 8.46 6.33
N GLY A 108 -3.20 7.58 5.34
CA GLY A 108 -3.22 7.94 3.93
C GLY A 108 -2.13 8.95 3.55
N TRP A 109 -2.48 9.89 2.67
CA TRP A 109 -1.58 10.93 2.16
C TRP A 109 -1.85 12.30 2.75
N LYS A 110 -0.78 13.01 3.13
CA LYS A 110 -0.81 14.46 3.25
C LYS A 110 -0.50 15.09 1.88
N LYS A 111 -1.13 16.22 1.60
CA LYS A 111 -0.93 16.95 0.34
C LYS A 111 0.54 17.32 0.12
N SER A 112 1.20 17.79 1.19
CA SER A 112 2.63 18.14 1.15
C SER A 112 3.57 16.96 0.91
N GLU A 113 3.18 15.75 1.29
CA GLU A 113 3.96 14.53 1.05
C GLU A 113 3.79 14.06 -0.40
N PHE A 114 2.55 14.00 -0.90
CA PHE A 114 2.28 13.55 -2.27
C PHE A 114 2.83 14.52 -3.32
N SER A 115 2.88 15.82 -3.04
CA SER A 115 3.43 16.83 -3.95
C SER A 115 4.92 16.65 -4.26
N GLN A 116 5.64 15.79 -3.54
CA GLN A 116 7.03 15.44 -3.86
C GLN A 116 7.14 14.54 -5.11
N PHE A 117 6.08 13.84 -5.46
CA PHE A 117 6.05 12.91 -6.59
C PHE A 117 5.43 13.49 -7.84
N SER A 118 4.55 14.49 -7.70
CA SER A 118 3.84 15.11 -8.83
C SER A 118 3.54 16.58 -8.57
N VAL A 119 3.66 17.39 -9.62
CA VAL A 119 3.20 18.79 -9.62
C VAL A 119 1.67 18.88 -9.63
N LEU A 120 0.99 17.85 -10.17
CA LEU A 120 -0.47 17.73 -10.14
C LEU A 120 -0.90 17.13 -8.80
N SER A 121 -1.95 17.69 -8.23
CA SER A 121 -2.59 17.11 -7.05
C SER A 121 -3.35 15.84 -7.42
N TRP A 122 -3.63 14.98 -6.44
CA TRP A 122 -4.50 13.81 -6.66
C TRP A 122 -5.89 14.19 -7.20
N ARG A 123 -6.40 15.37 -6.85
CA ARG A 123 -7.68 15.88 -7.37
C ARG A 123 -7.62 16.18 -8.86
N GLU A 124 -6.54 16.77 -9.35
CA GLU A 124 -6.35 17.03 -10.78
C GLU A 124 -6.17 15.74 -11.57
N MET A 125 -5.59 14.73 -10.96
CA MET A 125 -5.33 13.43 -11.62
C MET A 125 -6.55 12.51 -11.61
N TRP A 126 -7.29 12.43 -10.50
CA TRP A 126 -8.31 11.39 -10.27
C TRP A 126 -9.62 11.90 -9.65
N SER A 127 -10.05 13.15 -9.91
CA SER A 127 -11.21 13.75 -9.23
C SER A 127 -12.46 12.87 -9.24
N LYS A 128 -12.83 12.34 -10.41
CA LYS A 128 -14.05 11.51 -10.57
C LYS A 128 -13.96 10.19 -9.79
N ILE A 129 -12.79 9.57 -9.76
CA ILE A 129 -12.56 8.32 -9.02
C ILE A 129 -12.66 8.61 -7.52
N ILE A 130 -11.98 9.65 -7.06
CA ILE A 130 -11.98 10.05 -5.65
C ILE A 130 -13.39 10.44 -5.18
N GLU A 131 -14.13 11.23 -5.96
CA GLU A 131 -15.51 11.61 -5.66
C GLU A 131 -16.41 10.39 -5.50
N LYS A 132 -16.30 9.44 -6.43
CA LYS A 132 -17.04 8.18 -6.35
C LYS A 132 -16.66 7.41 -5.08
N GLN A 133 -15.38 7.25 -4.80
CA GLN A 133 -14.92 6.49 -3.64
C GLN A 133 -15.27 7.16 -2.30
N ILE A 134 -15.32 8.50 -2.24
CA ILE A 134 -15.85 9.23 -1.08
C ILE A 134 -17.37 8.98 -0.95
N SER A 135 -18.12 9.06 -2.05
CA SER A 135 -19.56 8.76 -2.06
C SER A 135 -19.86 7.33 -1.63
N ASP A 136 -19.03 6.37 -2.04
CA ASP A 136 -19.13 4.95 -1.67
C ASP A 136 -18.67 4.69 -0.20
N GLY A 137 -18.15 5.71 0.48
CA GLY A 137 -17.64 5.61 1.85
C GLY A 137 -16.31 4.87 1.98
N MET A 138 -15.53 4.77 0.90
CA MET A 138 -14.21 4.13 0.88
C MET A 138 -13.09 5.08 1.30
N LEU A 139 -13.20 6.34 0.90
CA LEU A 139 -12.25 7.40 1.22
C LEU A 139 -12.90 8.52 2.03
N LYS A 140 -12.09 9.23 2.79
CA LYS A 140 -12.38 10.52 3.40
C LYS A 140 -11.28 11.50 3.03
N GLU A 141 -11.66 12.76 2.81
CA GLU A 141 -10.75 13.84 2.44
C GLU A 141 -10.96 15.07 3.27
N SER A 142 -9.89 15.76 3.57
CA SER A 142 -9.84 17.08 4.16
C SER A 142 -9.01 18.01 3.26
N PRO A 143 -8.91 19.32 3.52
CA PRO A 143 -8.06 20.22 2.73
C PRO A 143 -6.60 19.79 2.63
N GLU A 144 -6.07 19.08 3.63
CA GLU A 144 -4.65 18.71 3.74
C GLU A 144 -4.37 17.22 3.54
N CYS A 145 -5.39 16.35 3.67
CA CYS A 145 -5.19 14.92 3.71
C CYS A 145 -6.28 14.16 2.96
N ILE A 146 -5.91 13.01 2.38
CA ILE A 146 -6.83 11.98 1.90
C ILE A 146 -6.46 10.65 2.53
N SER A 147 -7.42 9.92 3.05
CA SER A 147 -7.16 8.64 3.71
C SER A 147 -8.32 7.66 3.52
N PRO A 148 -8.06 6.35 3.60
CA PRO A 148 -9.12 5.36 3.59
C PRO A 148 -9.98 5.45 4.86
N THR A 149 -11.22 5.00 4.74
CA THR A 149 -12.07 4.65 5.87
C THR A 149 -11.79 3.22 6.31
N GLU A 150 -12.42 2.73 7.38
CA GLU A 150 -12.39 1.31 7.74
C GLU A 150 -12.89 0.42 6.60
N LYS A 151 -13.94 0.86 5.90
CA LYS A 151 -14.44 0.18 4.70
C LYS A 151 -13.40 0.19 3.58
N GLY A 152 -12.74 1.32 3.34
CA GLY A 152 -11.70 1.43 2.32
C GLY A 152 -10.50 0.52 2.59
N LEU A 153 -10.11 0.34 3.86
CA LEU A 153 -9.05 -0.60 4.23
C LEU A 153 -9.50 -2.06 4.07
N ALA A 154 -10.75 -2.39 4.43
CA ALA A 154 -11.30 -3.74 4.29
C ALA A 154 -11.43 -4.18 2.82
N PHE A 155 -11.76 -3.23 1.93
CA PHE A 155 -11.94 -3.45 0.49
C PHE A 155 -10.85 -2.74 -0.33
N TRP A 156 -9.60 -2.76 0.17
CA TRP A 156 -8.51 -2.01 -0.45
C TRP A 156 -8.23 -2.44 -1.89
N ASN A 157 -8.39 -3.70 -2.25
CA ASN A 157 -8.18 -4.17 -3.62
C ASN A 157 -9.16 -3.49 -4.59
N ASP A 158 -10.45 -3.42 -4.22
CA ASP A 158 -11.49 -2.76 -5.03
C ASP A 158 -11.22 -1.25 -5.13
N LEU A 159 -10.75 -0.66 -4.02
CA LEU A 159 -10.33 0.75 -3.99
C LEU A 159 -9.16 0.99 -4.94
N ALA A 160 -8.16 0.13 -4.93
CA ALA A 160 -6.92 0.29 -5.70
C ALA A 160 -7.13 0.09 -7.21
N GLU A 161 -7.95 -0.89 -7.61
CA GLU A 161 -8.20 -1.25 -9.02
C GLU A 161 -8.69 -0.05 -9.85
N ALA A 162 -9.42 0.87 -9.25
CA ALA A 162 -9.99 2.03 -9.95
C ALA A 162 -8.93 3.02 -10.49
N TYR A 163 -7.66 2.91 -10.07
CA TYR A 163 -6.59 3.84 -10.47
C TYR A 163 -5.73 3.31 -11.63
N PHE A 164 -5.99 2.11 -12.12
CA PHE A 164 -5.33 1.48 -13.27
C PHE A 164 -6.30 1.30 -14.42
#